data_31c3fe5d1a690c33538bbe6faf674b03
#
_entry.id   31c3fe5d1a690c33538bbe6faf674b03
#
_cell.length_a   1.000
_cell.length_b   1.000
_cell.length_c   1.000
_cell.angle_alpha   90.00
_cell.angle_beta   90.00
_cell.angle_gamma   90.00
#
_symmetry.space_group_name_H-M   'P 1'
#
loop_
_entity.id
_entity.type
_entity.pdbx_description
1 polymer ?
#
loop_
_entity_poly.entity_id
_entity_poly.type
_entity_poly.pdbx_seq_one_letter_code
_entity_poly.pdbx_strand_id
1 'polypeptide(L)'
;MKVIFMGTPDFSVGTLEALIEAGHEVVLAVTQPDKPKGRGGKMQYTPVKEAALAHGIPVFQPVKIREAQAVEELRKYNADIMVVIAFGQILPKEILEMTPYGCINVHASLLPSYRGAAPIQWAVINGDKVSGVTTMQMNEGLDTGDMIMKTEVPLAEDETGGSLHDKLAKAGAKLCVETLKALEDKTATWETQGESPTAYAKMLDKKLGDIDWSKSAKAIECLIRGLNPWPSAYTDWNGKVMKIWEAKVLDENTDATPGTIVKVEKDGFSVQTGDGLLKVLVLQIPGKKRMEAGAFLRGYQIETGCELSSQMIKNC
;
A
#
# COMPACT_ATOMS: atom_id res chain seq x y z
N MET A 1 10.41 -27.10 -1.52
CA MET A 1 9.84 -27.04 -0.16
C MET A 1 8.35 -27.19 -0.19
N LYS A 2 7.76 -27.76 0.90
CA LYS A 2 6.31 -27.69 1.18
C LYS A 2 6.00 -26.36 1.88
N VAL A 3 5.10 -25.58 1.32
CA VAL A 3 4.82 -24.21 1.75
C VAL A 3 3.37 -24.07 2.20
N ILE A 4 3.13 -23.50 3.38
CA ILE A 4 1.85 -22.88 3.73
C ILE A 4 1.97 -21.41 3.33
N PHE A 5 1.11 -20.96 2.43
CA PHE A 5 1.07 -19.57 1.97
C PHE A 5 -0.02 -18.80 2.72
N MET A 6 0.32 -17.65 3.31
CA MET A 6 -0.61 -16.80 4.05
C MET A 6 -0.65 -15.42 3.41
N GLY A 7 -1.77 -15.08 2.78
CA GLY A 7 -1.96 -13.79 2.12
C GLY A 7 -3.42 -13.48 1.86
N THR A 8 -3.73 -12.22 1.53
CA THR A 8 -5.13 -11.83 1.33
C THR A 8 -5.33 -11.00 0.05
N PRO A 9 -4.68 -9.83 -0.15
CA PRO A 9 -4.95 -8.95 -1.27
C PRO A 9 -4.25 -9.43 -2.56
N ASP A 10 -4.53 -8.73 -3.63
CA ASP A 10 -3.89 -8.91 -4.94
C ASP A 10 -2.36 -8.79 -4.90
N PHE A 11 -1.82 -7.94 -4.03
CA PHE A 11 -0.38 -7.85 -3.76
C PHE A 11 0.28 -9.21 -3.49
N SER A 12 -0.44 -10.11 -2.85
CA SER A 12 0.05 -11.44 -2.44
C SER A 12 0.01 -12.47 -3.58
N VAL A 13 -0.86 -12.27 -4.59
CA VAL A 13 -1.12 -13.28 -5.63
C VAL A 13 0.12 -13.58 -6.45
N GLY A 14 0.86 -12.56 -6.88
CA GLY A 14 2.07 -12.74 -7.68
C GLY A 14 3.14 -13.60 -6.99
N THR A 15 3.24 -13.50 -5.66
CA THR A 15 4.17 -14.34 -4.88
C THR A 15 3.68 -15.79 -4.81
N LEU A 16 2.37 -16.04 -4.63
CA LEU A 16 1.80 -17.39 -4.68
C LEU A 16 2.11 -18.07 -6.02
N GLU A 17 1.83 -17.37 -7.12
CA GLU A 17 2.11 -17.86 -8.48
C GLU A 17 3.59 -18.16 -8.69
N ALA A 18 4.48 -17.26 -8.28
CA ALA A 18 5.92 -17.43 -8.43
C ALA A 18 6.46 -18.63 -7.63
N LEU A 19 5.92 -18.91 -6.46
CA LEU A 19 6.30 -20.10 -5.68
C LEU A 19 5.89 -21.39 -6.37
N ILE A 20 4.69 -21.44 -6.98
CA ILE A 20 4.20 -22.58 -7.74
C ILE A 20 5.06 -22.79 -8.99
N GLU A 21 5.32 -21.73 -9.75
CA GLU A 21 6.17 -21.75 -10.95
C GLU A 21 7.62 -22.19 -10.64
N ALA A 22 8.13 -21.82 -9.47
CA ALA A 22 9.44 -22.25 -9.00
C ALA A 22 9.50 -23.71 -8.54
N GLY A 23 8.39 -24.44 -8.57
CA GLY A 23 8.30 -25.86 -8.20
C GLY A 23 8.15 -26.14 -6.72
N HIS A 24 7.80 -25.15 -5.91
CA HIS A 24 7.43 -25.36 -4.51
C HIS A 24 6.03 -25.97 -4.43
N GLU A 25 5.83 -26.87 -3.48
CA GLU A 25 4.53 -27.48 -3.21
C GLU A 25 3.76 -26.60 -2.22
N VAL A 26 2.85 -25.76 -2.72
CA VAL A 26 1.96 -24.98 -1.86
C VAL A 26 0.83 -25.90 -1.39
N VAL A 27 0.95 -26.39 -0.15
CA VAL A 27 0.02 -27.40 0.42
C VAL A 27 -1.25 -26.79 0.99
N LEU A 28 -1.22 -25.49 1.33
CA LEU A 28 -2.35 -24.76 1.89
C LEU A 28 -2.20 -23.26 1.61
N ALA A 29 -3.30 -22.62 1.22
CA ALA A 29 -3.43 -21.18 1.18
C ALA A 29 -4.33 -20.70 2.33
N VAL A 30 -3.79 -19.82 3.17
CA VAL A 30 -4.50 -19.22 4.30
C VAL A 30 -4.80 -17.77 3.96
N THR A 31 -6.06 -17.37 4.05
CA THR A 31 -6.50 -16.02 3.70
C THR A 31 -7.61 -15.54 4.65
N GLN A 32 -7.84 -14.23 4.67
CA GLN A 32 -8.95 -13.66 5.44
C GLN A 32 -10.30 -14.23 4.97
N PRO A 33 -11.32 -14.28 5.85
CA PRO A 33 -12.68 -14.63 5.46
C PRO A 33 -13.20 -13.74 4.34
N ASP A 34 -14.05 -14.30 3.49
CA ASP A 34 -14.75 -13.56 2.43
C ASP A 34 -15.56 -12.41 3.04
N LYS A 35 -15.59 -11.29 2.37
CA LYS A 35 -16.32 -10.09 2.81
C LYS A 35 -17.33 -9.64 1.76
N PRO A 36 -18.49 -9.10 2.18
CA PRO A 36 -19.40 -8.48 1.24
C PRO A 36 -18.74 -7.25 0.60
N LYS A 37 -18.85 -7.11 -0.73
CA LYS A 37 -18.31 -5.98 -1.49
C LYS A 37 -19.39 -5.32 -2.34
N GLY A 38 -19.29 -4.00 -2.48
CA GLY A 38 -20.19 -3.20 -3.29
C GLY A 38 -21.57 -2.95 -2.63
N ARG A 39 -22.41 -2.15 -3.31
CA ARG A 39 -23.75 -1.76 -2.83
C ARG A 39 -24.73 -2.94 -2.71
N GLY A 40 -24.49 -4.04 -3.39
CA GLY A 40 -25.33 -5.23 -3.37
C GLY A 40 -24.95 -6.27 -2.31
N GLY A 41 -23.90 -6.05 -1.52
CA GLY A 41 -23.48 -6.97 -0.44
C GLY A 41 -23.11 -8.39 -0.88
N LYS A 42 -22.83 -8.62 -2.16
CA LYS A 42 -22.43 -9.94 -2.67
C LYS A 42 -21.09 -10.34 -2.05
N MET A 43 -21.02 -11.55 -1.49
CA MET A 43 -19.78 -12.12 -0.97
C MET A 43 -18.75 -12.21 -2.09
N GLN A 44 -17.56 -11.68 -1.85
CA GLN A 44 -16.44 -11.76 -2.79
C GLN A 44 -15.30 -12.56 -2.16
N TYR A 45 -14.74 -13.47 -2.92
CA TYR A 45 -13.54 -14.19 -2.56
C TYR A 45 -12.36 -13.23 -2.44
N THR A 46 -11.42 -13.55 -1.57
CA THR A 46 -10.14 -12.83 -1.55
C THR A 46 -9.36 -13.19 -2.80
N PRO A 47 -8.52 -12.27 -3.34
CA PRO A 47 -7.67 -12.56 -4.50
C PRO A 47 -6.82 -13.81 -4.33
N VAL A 48 -6.25 -14.04 -3.14
CA VAL A 48 -5.47 -15.26 -2.83
C VAL A 48 -6.35 -16.51 -2.88
N LYS A 49 -7.59 -16.45 -2.40
CA LYS A 49 -8.52 -17.59 -2.51
C LYS A 49 -8.82 -17.93 -3.97
N GLU A 50 -9.12 -16.94 -4.79
CA GLU A 50 -9.39 -17.16 -6.22
C GLU A 50 -8.20 -17.82 -6.90
N ALA A 51 -6.98 -17.32 -6.68
CA ALA A 51 -5.76 -17.90 -7.23
C ALA A 51 -5.51 -19.33 -6.73
N ALA A 52 -5.63 -19.56 -5.41
CA ALA A 52 -5.43 -20.90 -4.82
C ALA A 52 -6.39 -21.93 -5.41
N LEU A 53 -7.68 -21.59 -5.53
CA LEU A 53 -8.69 -22.47 -6.12
C LEU A 53 -8.40 -22.79 -7.61
N ALA A 54 -7.88 -21.83 -8.38
CA ALA A 54 -7.49 -22.03 -9.75
C ALA A 54 -6.36 -23.06 -9.90
N HIS A 55 -5.49 -23.19 -8.90
CA HIS A 55 -4.42 -24.18 -8.84
C HIS A 55 -4.79 -25.46 -8.06
N GLY A 56 -6.03 -25.59 -7.61
CA GLY A 56 -6.48 -26.77 -6.83
C GLY A 56 -5.87 -26.84 -5.44
N ILE A 57 -5.38 -25.72 -4.89
CA ILE A 57 -4.77 -25.63 -3.57
C ILE A 57 -5.88 -25.51 -2.53
N PRO A 58 -5.85 -26.31 -1.43
CA PRO A 58 -6.78 -26.15 -0.32
C PRO A 58 -6.72 -24.74 0.27
N VAL A 59 -7.89 -24.20 0.65
CA VAL A 59 -8.02 -22.86 1.22
C VAL A 59 -8.54 -22.93 2.64
N PHE A 60 -7.88 -22.22 3.55
CA PHE A 60 -8.29 -22.08 4.95
C PHE A 60 -8.52 -20.61 5.30
N GLN A 61 -9.68 -20.29 5.86
CA GLN A 61 -10.11 -18.92 6.16
C GLN A 61 -10.50 -18.75 7.65
N PRO A 62 -9.52 -18.80 8.57
CA PRO A 62 -9.80 -18.68 10.00
C PRO A 62 -10.22 -17.25 10.33
N VAL A 63 -11.26 -17.09 11.14
CA VAL A 63 -11.66 -15.78 11.67
C VAL A 63 -10.56 -15.23 12.57
N LYS A 64 -9.96 -16.10 13.38
CA LYS A 64 -8.81 -15.77 14.24
C LYS A 64 -7.78 -16.90 14.16
N ILE A 65 -6.66 -16.63 13.51
CA ILE A 65 -5.59 -17.61 13.31
C ILE A 65 -4.96 -18.12 14.62
N ARG A 66 -5.05 -17.32 15.69
CA ARG A 66 -4.50 -17.64 17.01
C ARG A 66 -5.35 -18.64 17.83
N GLU A 67 -6.53 -19.00 17.37
CA GLU A 67 -7.36 -19.99 18.06
C GLU A 67 -6.76 -21.39 17.93
N ALA A 68 -6.81 -22.19 19.00
CA ALA A 68 -6.20 -23.52 19.06
C ALA A 68 -6.61 -24.42 17.88
N GLN A 69 -7.88 -24.36 17.47
CA GLN A 69 -8.36 -25.13 16.32
C GLN A 69 -7.67 -24.74 15.01
N ALA A 70 -7.40 -23.45 14.82
CA ALA A 70 -6.70 -22.98 13.63
C ALA A 70 -5.23 -23.41 13.65
N VAL A 71 -4.57 -23.35 14.81
CA VAL A 71 -3.20 -23.82 14.99
C VAL A 71 -3.10 -25.31 14.67
N GLU A 72 -4.01 -26.14 15.21
CA GLU A 72 -4.04 -27.58 14.95
C GLU A 72 -4.35 -27.90 13.47
N GLU A 73 -5.18 -27.10 12.81
CA GLU A 73 -5.42 -27.26 11.37
C GLU A 73 -4.13 -27.10 10.57
N LEU A 74 -3.33 -26.05 10.85
CA LEU A 74 -2.06 -25.80 10.17
C LEU A 74 -1.06 -26.95 10.35
N ARG A 75 -0.99 -27.56 11.55
CA ARG A 75 -0.07 -28.67 11.85
C ARG A 75 -0.25 -29.88 10.93
N LYS A 76 -1.46 -30.14 10.44
CA LYS A 76 -1.79 -31.32 9.60
C LYS A 76 -1.04 -31.34 8.27
N TYR A 77 -0.59 -30.18 7.80
CA TYR A 77 0.03 -30.05 6.49
C TYR A 77 1.52 -30.38 6.47
N ASN A 78 2.17 -30.48 7.63
CA ASN A 78 3.60 -30.80 7.74
C ASN A 78 4.47 -29.98 6.76
N ALA A 79 4.26 -28.67 6.74
CA ALA A 79 5.00 -27.76 5.85
C ALA A 79 6.44 -27.56 6.33
N ASP A 80 7.33 -27.26 5.39
CA ASP A 80 8.72 -26.89 5.69
C ASP A 80 8.82 -25.45 6.15
N ILE A 81 7.99 -24.56 5.59
CA ILE A 81 8.03 -23.13 5.79
C ILE A 81 6.64 -22.50 5.64
N MET A 82 6.42 -21.39 6.32
CA MET A 82 5.28 -20.51 6.08
C MET A 82 5.74 -19.22 5.40
N VAL A 83 5.09 -18.85 4.30
CA VAL A 83 5.32 -17.59 3.58
C VAL A 83 4.14 -16.68 3.84
N VAL A 84 4.42 -15.51 4.42
CA VAL A 84 3.40 -14.53 4.83
C VAL A 84 3.57 -13.26 4.03
N ILE A 85 2.48 -12.77 3.44
CA ILE A 85 2.49 -11.53 2.68
C ILE A 85 1.11 -10.85 2.78
N ALA A 86 1.04 -9.71 3.45
CA ALA A 86 -0.19 -8.95 3.65
C ALA A 86 -1.39 -9.83 4.12
N PHE A 87 -1.15 -10.73 5.07
CA PHE A 87 -2.18 -11.65 5.58
C PHE A 87 -3.23 -10.93 6.42
N GLY A 88 -2.81 -9.97 7.25
CA GLY A 88 -3.72 -9.13 8.03
C GLY A 88 -4.14 -9.70 9.38
N GLN A 89 -3.44 -10.72 9.90
CA GLN A 89 -3.59 -11.20 11.29
C GLN A 89 -2.20 -11.37 11.93
N ILE A 90 -2.13 -11.14 13.23
CA ILE A 90 -0.93 -11.38 14.03
C ILE A 90 -0.80 -12.87 14.28
N LEU A 91 0.37 -13.43 14.00
CA LEU A 91 0.68 -14.83 14.22
C LEU A 91 1.21 -15.05 15.65
N PRO A 92 0.65 -16.01 16.41
CA PRO A 92 1.17 -16.37 17.71
C PRO A 92 2.48 -17.16 17.58
N LYS A 93 3.27 -17.20 18.65
CA LYS A 93 4.55 -17.90 18.72
C LYS A 93 4.47 -19.35 18.24
N GLU A 94 3.41 -20.06 18.61
CA GLU A 94 3.17 -21.45 18.19
C GLU A 94 3.14 -21.64 16.66
N ILE A 95 2.65 -20.65 15.91
CA ILE A 95 2.66 -20.67 14.44
C ILE A 95 4.02 -20.23 13.92
N LEU A 96 4.63 -19.20 14.51
CA LEU A 96 5.94 -18.69 14.10
C LEU A 96 7.04 -19.76 14.17
N GLU A 97 6.95 -20.66 15.13
CA GLU A 97 7.92 -21.73 15.38
C GLU A 97 7.44 -23.14 14.93
N MET A 98 6.31 -23.22 14.21
CA MET A 98 5.68 -24.50 13.86
C MET A 98 6.46 -25.31 12.84
N THR A 99 7.10 -24.64 11.89
CA THR A 99 7.79 -25.29 10.77
C THR A 99 9.31 -25.19 10.91
N PRO A 100 10.08 -26.12 10.30
CA PRO A 100 11.54 -26.14 10.41
C PRO A 100 12.22 -24.82 10.01
N TYR A 101 11.69 -24.12 9.01
CA TYR A 101 12.20 -22.80 8.57
C TYR A 101 11.39 -21.62 9.13
N GLY A 102 10.40 -21.88 10.01
CA GLY A 102 9.57 -20.86 10.62
C GLY A 102 8.69 -20.13 9.61
N CYS A 103 8.44 -18.84 9.89
CA CYS A 103 7.64 -17.96 9.03
C CYS A 103 8.51 -16.85 8.44
N ILE A 104 8.47 -16.66 7.13
CA ILE A 104 9.06 -15.51 6.48
C ILE A 104 7.97 -14.55 6.00
N ASN A 105 8.22 -13.26 6.13
CA ASN A 105 7.37 -12.21 5.59
C ASN A 105 8.03 -11.52 4.41
N VAL A 106 7.24 -11.25 3.37
CA VAL A 106 7.64 -10.38 2.25
C VAL A 106 7.09 -9.00 2.53
N HIS A 107 7.93 -8.11 3.02
CA HIS A 107 7.54 -6.76 3.44
C HIS A 107 7.87 -5.72 2.37
N ALA A 108 6.91 -4.87 2.05
CA ALA A 108 7.00 -3.91 0.95
C ALA A 108 7.75 -2.62 1.32
N SER A 109 8.90 -2.75 1.96
CA SER A 109 9.85 -1.67 2.21
C SER A 109 11.28 -2.19 2.34
N LEU A 110 12.24 -1.28 2.35
CA LEU A 110 13.62 -1.55 2.76
C LEU A 110 13.72 -1.45 4.29
N LEU A 111 13.43 -2.55 4.99
CA LEU A 111 13.53 -2.58 6.45
C LEU A 111 14.94 -2.21 6.92
N PRO A 112 15.08 -1.49 8.05
CA PRO A 112 14.06 -1.19 9.07
C PRO A 112 13.15 0.00 8.76
N SER A 113 13.24 0.64 7.60
CA SER A 113 12.36 1.75 7.21
C SER A 113 10.92 1.25 6.97
N TYR A 114 9.94 2.06 7.37
CA TYR A 114 8.52 1.82 7.09
C TYR A 114 7.99 0.48 7.62
N ARG A 115 8.37 0.08 8.83
CA ARG A 115 7.63 -0.95 9.56
C ARG A 115 6.16 -0.55 9.63
N GLY A 116 5.22 -1.47 9.42
CA GLY A 116 3.80 -1.20 9.56
C GLY A 116 2.95 -1.53 8.35
N ALA A 117 1.71 -1.03 8.34
CA ALA A 117 0.64 -1.51 7.47
C ALA A 117 0.64 -0.93 6.05
N ALA A 118 1.24 0.24 5.81
CA ALA A 118 1.14 0.96 4.54
C ALA A 118 2.50 1.49 4.02
N PRO A 119 3.58 0.68 4.02
CA PRO A 119 4.91 1.14 3.65
C PRO A 119 4.98 1.74 2.23
N ILE A 120 4.23 1.18 1.29
CA ILE A 120 4.19 1.59 -0.12
C ILE A 120 3.77 3.05 -0.24
N GLN A 121 2.63 3.39 0.35
CA GLN A 121 2.07 4.73 0.25
C GLN A 121 2.91 5.75 0.99
N TRP A 122 3.41 5.40 2.17
CA TRP A 122 4.24 6.32 2.95
C TRP A 122 5.58 6.64 2.30
N ALA A 123 6.19 5.71 1.55
CA ALA A 123 7.38 6.00 0.75
C ALA A 123 7.11 7.08 -0.30
N VAL A 124 5.97 7.02 -1.01
CA VAL A 124 5.58 8.03 -2.00
C VAL A 124 5.19 9.35 -1.32
N ILE A 125 4.42 9.32 -0.23
CA ILE A 125 4.00 10.52 0.52
C ILE A 125 5.21 11.29 1.05
N ASN A 126 6.24 10.58 1.50
CA ASN A 126 7.48 11.21 2.00
C ASN A 126 8.41 11.67 0.88
N GLY A 127 8.10 11.38 -0.39
CA GLY A 127 8.89 11.80 -1.54
C GLY A 127 10.20 11.03 -1.71
N ASP A 128 10.25 9.79 -1.23
CA ASP A 128 11.42 8.93 -1.38
C ASP A 128 11.73 8.68 -2.87
N LYS A 129 13.01 8.55 -3.19
CA LYS A 129 13.48 8.23 -4.55
C LYS A 129 13.66 6.74 -4.77
N VAL A 130 13.76 5.98 -3.69
CA VAL A 130 13.98 4.53 -3.71
C VAL A 130 13.12 3.91 -2.62
N SER A 131 12.43 2.84 -2.95
CA SER A 131 11.79 1.92 -2.03
C SER A 131 12.31 0.51 -2.31
N GLY A 132 11.64 -0.52 -1.84
CA GLY A 132 12.04 -1.88 -2.12
C GLY A 132 11.21 -2.89 -1.36
N VAL A 133 11.72 -4.11 -1.34
CA VAL A 133 11.13 -5.23 -0.63
C VAL A 133 12.19 -5.89 0.23
N THR A 134 11.79 -6.32 1.40
CA THR A 134 12.63 -7.12 2.32
C THR A 134 11.92 -8.42 2.65
N THR A 135 12.62 -9.54 2.52
CA THR A 135 12.19 -10.79 3.18
C THR A 135 12.81 -10.86 4.57
N MET A 136 12.00 -11.18 5.56
CA MET A 136 12.46 -11.27 6.95
C MET A 136 11.90 -12.50 7.65
N GLN A 137 12.66 -13.04 8.59
CA GLN A 137 12.19 -14.03 9.55
C GLN A 137 11.23 -13.35 10.51
N MET A 138 10.00 -13.84 10.61
CA MET A 138 9.02 -13.25 11.53
C MET A 138 9.33 -13.60 12.98
N ASN A 139 9.08 -12.64 13.85
CA ASN A 139 9.08 -12.78 15.31
C ASN A 139 7.75 -12.25 15.89
N GLU A 140 7.61 -12.20 17.21
CA GLU A 140 6.40 -11.68 17.87
C GLU A 140 6.21 -10.16 17.73
N GLY A 141 7.25 -9.42 17.31
CA GLY A 141 7.17 -7.98 17.05
C GLY A 141 6.55 -7.65 15.70
N LEU A 142 6.10 -6.41 15.54
CA LEU A 142 5.55 -5.93 14.27
C LEU A 142 6.69 -5.50 13.34
N ASP A 143 6.95 -6.33 12.33
CA ASP A 143 7.97 -6.13 11.29
C ASP A 143 9.39 -5.89 11.84
N THR A 144 9.74 -6.56 12.95
CA THR A 144 11.03 -6.38 13.65
C THR A 144 11.95 -7.58 13.54
N GLY A 145 11.56 -8.61 12.83
CA GLY A 145 12.36 -9.83 12.66
C GLY A 145 13.62 -9.61 11.82
N ASP A 146 14.55 -10.56 11.89
CA ASP A 146 15.80 -10.48 11.17
C ASP A 146 15.59 -10.51 9.65
N MET A 147 16.26 -9.61 8.95
CA MET A 147 16.18 -9.49 7.50
C MET A 147 17.02 -10.57 6.83
N ILE A 148 16.50 -11.17 5.76
CA ILE A 148 17.18 -12.22 5.01
C ILE A 148 17.73 -11.64 3.69
N MET A 149 16.88 -11.03 2.89
CA MET A 149 17.23 -10.44 1.61
C MET A 149 16.49 -9.13 1.38
N LYS A 150 17.07 -8.24 0.56
CA LYS A 150 16.45 -6.98 0.14
C LYS A 150 16.63 -6.77 -1.35
N THR A 151 15.68 -6.07 -1.96
CA THR A 151 15.82 -5.57 -3.33
C THR A 151 15.31 -4.14 -3.40
N GLU A 152 16.08 -3.28 -4.05
CA GLU A 152 15.72 -1.88 -4.25
C GLU A 152 14.86 -1.70 -5.50
N VAL A 153 13.92 -0.76 -5.42
CA VAL A 153 13.06 -0.36 -6.53
C VAL A 153 13.07 1.17 -6.61
N PRO A 154 13.62 1.76 -7.66
CA PRO A 154 13.61 3.21 -7.84
C PRO A 154 12.19 3.71 -8.11
N LEU A 155 11.83 4.86 -7.54
CA LEU A 155 10.58 5.55 -7.81
C LEU A 155 10.76 6.50 -9.00
N ALA A 156 9.80 6.49 -9.93
CA ALA A 156 9.69 7.51 -10.96
C ALA A 156 9.24 8.85 -10.35
N GLU A 157 9.46 9.96 -11.05
CA GLU A 157 9.03 11.28 -10.57
C GLU A 157 7.51 11.39 -10.41
N ASP A 158 6.76 10.68 -11.26
CA ASP A 158 5.31 10.58 -11.26
C ASP A 158 4.78 9.34 -10.54
N GLU A 159 5.64 8.61 -9.79
CA GLU A 159 5.25 7.38 -9.10
C GLU A 159 4.06 7.59 -8.18
N THR A 160 3.05 6.75 -8.32
CA THR A 160 1.89 6.72 -7.42
C THR A 160 1.95 5.57 -6.44
N GLY A 161 1.14 5.61 -5.38
CA GLY A 161 0.97 4.45 -4.49
C GLY A 161 0.55 3.20 -5.24
N GLY A 162 -0.30 3.34 -6.26
CA GLY A 162 -0.76 2.21 -7.11
C GLY A 162 0.34 1.66 -8.02
N SER A 163 1.08 2.52 -8.72
CA SER A 163 2.15 2.04 -9.62
C SER A 163 3.32 1.42 -8.84
N LEU A 164 3.67 2.00 -7.69
CA LEU A 164 4.69 1.42 -6.81
C LEU A 164 4.24 0.08 -6.24
N HIS A 165 2.97 -0.06 -5.85
CA HIS A 165 2.39 -1.34 -5.42
C HIS A 165 2.66 -2.44 -6.46
N ASP A 166 2.38 -2.18 -7.74
CA ASP A 166 2.57 -3.18 -8.80
C ASP A 166 4.04 -3.53 -9.02
N LYS A 167 4.94 -2.55 -8.92
CA LYS A 167 6.40 -2.78 -8.99
C LYS A 167 6.89 -3.63 -7.83
N LEU A 168 6.48 -3.29 -6.60
CA LEU A 168 6.90 -4.01 -5.40
C LEU A 168 6.30 -5.41 -5.31
N ALA A 169 5.07 -5.63 -5.80
CA ALA A 169 4.49 -6.96 -5.89
C ALA A 169 5.33 -7.90 -6.77
N LYS A 170 5.79 -7.42 -7.92
CA LYS A 170 6.67 -8.18 -8.83
C LYS A 170 8.05 -8.43 -8.22
N ALA A 171 8.64 -7.39 -7.62
CA ALA A 171 9.95 -7.51 -6.96
C ALA A 171 9.90 -8.47 -5.77
N GLY A 172 8.84 -8.41 -4.96
CA GLY A 172 8.61 -9.28 -3.81
C GLY A 172 8.42 -10.75 -4.19
N ALA A 173 7.69 -11.01 -5.27
CA ALA A 173 7.51 -12.35 -5.79
C ALA A 173 8.86 -13.00 -6.17
N LYS A 174 9.70 -12.27 -6.91
CA LYS A 174 11.04 -12.71 -7.28
C LYS A 174 11.92 -12.92 -6.06
N LEU A 175 11.98 -11.94 -5.16
CA LEU A 175 12.81 -11.98 -3.96
C LEU A 175 12.40 -13.14 -3.03
N CYS A 176 11.12 -13.45 -2.92
CA CYS A 176 10.63 -14.58 -2.13
C CYS A 176 11.18 -15.92 -2.65
N VAL A 177 11.12 -16.15 -3.96
CA VAL A 177 11.68 -17.37 -4.59
C VAL A 177 13.19 -17.47 -4.36
N GLU A 178 13.93 -16.38 -4.52
CA GLU A 178 15.36 -16.31 -4.24
C GLU A 178 15.66 -16.61 -2.76
N THR A 179 14.84 -16.10 -1.86
CA THR A 179 14.96 -16.34 -0.41
C THR A 179 14.74 -17.82 -0.07
N LEU A 180 13.69 -18.44 -0.61
CA LEU A 180 13.44 -19.87 -0.37
C LEU A 180 14.58 -20.73 -0.91
N LYS A 181 15.08 -20.39 -2.09
CA LYS A 181 16.26 -21.07 -2.65
C LYS A 181 17.49 -20.96 -1.75
N ALA A 182 17.78 -19.76 -1.24
CA ALA A 182 18.91 -19.55 -0.33
C ALA A 182 18.77 -20.34 0.99
N LEU A 183 17.52 -20.48 1.49
CA LEU A 183 17.23 -21.33 2.66
C LEU A 183 17.46 -22.82 2.36
N GLU A 184 17.00 -23.33 1.21
CA GLU A 184 17.25 -24.71 0.78
C GLU A 184 18.74 -25.00 0.59
N ASP A 185 19.45 -24.07 -0.05
CA ASP A 185 20.91 -24.19 -0.31
C ASP A 185 21.76 -23.93 0.95
N LYS A 186 21.12 -23.54 2.07
CA LYS A 186 21.78 -23.16 3.35
C LYS A 186 22.78 -22.01 3.19
N THR A 187 22.50 -21.10 2.28
CA THR A 187 23.30 -19.88 2.02
C THR A 187 22.64 -18.61 2.57
N ALA A 188 21.43 -18.71 3.08
CA ALA A 188 20.75 -17.60 3.70
C ALA A 188 21.51 -17.06 4.90
N THR A 189 21.51 -15.74 5.05
CA THR A 189 22.07 -15.03 6.21
C THR A 189 21.01 -14.16 6.82
N TRP A 190 21.10 -13.91 8.12
CA TRP A 190 20.14 -13.10 8.88
C TRP A 190 20.85 -11.85 9.40
N GLU A 191 20.27 -10.69 9.13
CA GLU A 191 20.73 -9.40 9.61
C GLU A 191 19.71 -8.85 10.60
N THR A 192 20.12 -8.64 11.85
CA THR A 192 19.25 -8.05 12.87
C THR A 192 18.95 -6.59 12.53
N GLN A 193 17.67 -6.22 12.61
CA GLN A 193 17.24 -4.85 12.37
C GLN A 193 17.69 -3.91 13.49
N GLY A 194 18.26 -2.76 13.10
CA GLY A 194 18.46 -1.63 13.98
C GLY A 194 17.19 -0.82 14.24
N GLU A 195 17.38 0.39 14.76
CA GLU A 195 16.30 1.37 14.90
C GLU A 195 15.76 1.78 13.51
N SER A 196 14.46 2.02 13.44
CA SER A 196 13.85 2.50 12.21
C SER A 196 14.19 3.98 11.99
N PRO A 197 14.72 4.37 10.84
CA PRO A 197 14.96 5.78 10.51
C PRO A 197 13.67 6.53 10.14
N THR A 198 12.55 5.82 9.98
CA THR A 198 11.25 6.39 9.64
C THR A 198 10.22 6.17 10.75
N ALA A 199 9.16 6.97 10.73
CA ALA A 199 8.00 6.71 11.56
C ALA A 199 7.33 5.38 11.12
N TYR A 200 6.55 4.80 12.04
CA TYR A 200 5.72 3.63 11.74
C TYR A 200 4.73 3.95 10.60
N ALA A 201 4.72 3.13 9.55
CA ALA A 201 3.85 3.28 8.39
C ALA A 201 2.41 2.88 8.74
N LYS A 202 1.69 3.81 9.36
CA LYS A 202 0.31 3.61 9.83
C LYS A 202 -0.62 3.22 8.69
N MET A 203 -1.65 2.46 9.05
CA MET A 203 -2.74 2.15 8.13
C MET A 203 -3.36 3.44 7.58
N LEU A 204 -3.67 3.45 6.29
CA LEU A 204 -4.32 4.58 5.64
C LEU A 204 -5.79 4.67 6.06
N ASP A 205 -6.27 5.87 6.22
CA ASP A 205 -7.68 6.17 6.39
C ASP A 205 -8.10 7.30 5.44
N LYS A 206 -9.42 7.54 5.35
CA LYS A 206 -9.93 8.58 4.46
C LYS A 206 -9.56 9.99 4.90
N LYS A 207 -9.34 10.21 6.19
CA LYS A 207 -9.00 11.53 6.74
C LYS A 207 -7.62 11.99 6.30
N LEU A 208 -6.71 11.04 6.10
CA LEU A 208 -5.37 11.35 5.57
C LEU A 208 -5.42 12.05 4.20
N GLY A 209 -6.48 11.82 3.42
CA GLY A 209 -6.66 12.44 2.11
C GLY A 209 -7.14 13.89 2.14
N ASP A 210 -7.53 14.43 3.28
CA ASP A 210 -7.98 15.83 3.41
C ASP A 210 -6.77 16.77 3.29
N ILE A 211 -6.71 17.51 2.18
CA ILE A 211 -5.56 18.35 1.85
C ILE A 211 -5.43 19.51 2.83
N ASP A 212 -4.30 19.56 3.53
CA ASP A 212 -3.85 20.71 4.31
C ASP A 212 -3.07 21.67 3.39
N TRP A 213 -3.72 22.69 2.91
CA TRP A 213 -3.12 23.67 2.00
C TRP A 213 -1.99 24.48 2.63
N SER A 214 -1.85 24.48 3.96
CA SER A 214 -0.72 25.13 4.67
C SER A 214 0.62 24.41 4.48
N LYS A 215 0.61 23.20 3.96
CA LYS A 215 1.83 22.45 3.60
C LYS A 215 2.44 22.99 2.31
N SER A 216 3.68 22.59 2.01
CA SER A 216 4.33 22.96 0.74
C SER A 216 3.65 22.28 -0.46
N ALA A 217 3.72 22.90 -1.64
CA ALA A 217 3.22 22.32 -2.88
C ALA A 217 3.80 20.92 -3.12
N LYS A 218 5.09 20.72 -2.82
CA LYS A 218 5.74 19.42 -2.94
C LYS A 218 5.17 18.37 -2.01
N ALA A 219 4.90 18.70 -0.75
CA ALA A 219 4.31 17.78 0.21
C ALA A 219 2.88 17.38 -0.21
N ILE A 220 2.09 18.33 -0.70
CA ILE A 220 0.73 18.06 -1.18
C ILE A 220 0.77 17.21 -2.46
N GLU A 221 1.68 17.48 -3.37
CA GLU A 221 1.86 16.70 -4.60
C GLU A 221 2.23 15.24 -4.28
N CYS A 222 3.17 15.00 -3.35
CA CYS A 222 3.51 13.68 -2.87
C CYS A 222 2.32 12.97 -2.20
N LEU A 223 1.52 13.69 -1.40
CA LEU A 223 0.30 13.15 -0.80
C LEU A 223 -0.70 12.69 -1.87
N ILE A 224 -0.94 13.53 -2.90
CA ILE A 224 -1.84 13.20 -4.02
C ILE A 224 -1.39 11.89 -4.69
N ARG A 225 -0.12 11.77 -5.03
CA ARG A 225 0.44 10.57 -5.66
C ARG A 225 0.41 9.36 -4.73
N GLY A 226 0.82 9.52 -3.49
CA GLY A 226 0.88 8.42 -2.52
C GLY A 226 -0.48 7.82 -2.20
N LEU A 227 -1.54 8.65 -2.22
CA LEU A 227 -2.91 8.22 -1.96
C LEU A 227 -3.69 7.81 -3.23
N ASN A 228 -3.09 7.82 -4.39
CA ASN A 228 -3.69 7.37 -5.63
C ASN A 228 -3.40 5.86 -5.84
N PRO A 229 -4.40 4.96 -5.97
CA PRO A 229 -5.84 5.24 -6.18
C PRO A 229 -6.69 5.32 -4.89
N TRP A 230 -6.18 4.95 -3.74
CA TRP A 230 -6.94 4.93 -2.48
C TRP A 230 -6.07 5.38 -1.31
N PRO A 231 -6.62 6.15 -0.35
CA PRO A 231 -8.00 6.67 -0.24
C PRO A 231 -8.29 7.88 -1.13
N SER A 232 -7.34 8.40 -1.86
CA SER A 232 -7.35 9.63 -2.67
C SER A 232 -7.26 10.91 -1.85
N ALA A 233 -6.51 11.89 -2.36
CA ALA A 233 -6.47 13.24 -1.81
C ALA A 233 -7.70 14.05 -2.25
N TYR A 234 -8.21 14.89 -1.36
CA TYR A 234 -9.40 15.70 -1.63
C TYR A 234 -9.38 17.02 -0.86
N THR A 235 -10.22 17.93 -1.29
CA THR A 235 -10.45 19.23 -0.66
C THR A 235 -11.95 19.57 -0.72
N ASP A 236 -12.39 20.57 0.01
CA ASP A 236 -13.72 21.18 -0.15
C ASP A 236 -13.69 22.26 -1.21
N TRP A 237 -14.62 22.21 -2.13
CA TRP A 237 -14.93 23.24 -3.10
C TRP A 237 -16.42 23.59 -3.05
N ASN A 238 -16.76 24.75 -2.49
CA ASN A 238 -18.14 25.20 -2.33
C ASN A 238 -19.06 24.18 -1.64
N GLY A 239 -18.60 23.55 -0.57
CA GLY A 239 -19.34 22.52 0.17
C GLY A 239 -19.39 21.14 -0.50
N LYS A 240 -18.63 20.93 -1.56
CA LYS A 240 -18.52 19.66 -2.27
C LYS A 240 -17.11 19.10 -2.19
N VAL A 241 -16.99 17.80 -1.99
CA VAL A 241 -15.70 17.11 -2.04
C VAL A 241 -15.17 17.13 -3.46
N MET A 242 -14.03 17.76 -3.67
CA MET A 242 -13.26 17.67 -4.92
C MET A 242 -12.04 16.79 -4.67
N LYS A 243 -11.96 15.63 -5.30
CA LYS A 243 -10.76 14.81 -5.31
C LYS A 243 -9.77 15.35 -6.32
N ILE A 244 -8.48 15.37 -5.93
CA ILE A 244 -7.39 15.74 -6.81
C ILE A 244 -6.58 14.48 -7.11
N TRP A 245 -6.39 14.18 -8.38
CA TRP A 245 -5.72 12.96 -8.84
C TRP A 245 -4.35 13.20 -9.41
N GLU A 246 -4.15 14.39 -9.98
CA GLU A 246 -2.89 14.80 -10.57
C GLU A 246 -2.70 16.31 -10.42
N ALA A 247 -1.51 16.69 -10.01
CA ALA A 247 -1.12 18.07 -9.84
C ALA A 247 0.37 18.25 -10.13
N LYS A 248 0.76 19.48 -10.44
CA LYS A 248 2.15 19.86 -10.73
C LYS A 248 2.59 20.97 -9.79
N VAL A 249 3.76 20.82 -9.21
CA VAL A 249 4.43 21.87 -8.43
C VAL A 249 4.93 22.95 -9.38
N LEU A 250 4.70 24.21 -9.06
CA LEU A 250 5.27 25.37 -9.75
C LEU A 250 6.18 26.12 -8.79
N ASP A 251 7.35 26.54 -9.29
CA ASP A 251 8.33 27.33 -8.53
C ASP A 251 7.95 28.82 -8.50
N GLU A 252 6.67 29.09 -8.21
CA GLU A 252 6.09 30.41 -8.09
C GLU A 252 5.43 30.52 -6.71
N ASN A 253 5.35 31.73 -6.18
CA ASN A 253 4.66 32.02 -4.91
C ASN A 253 3.94 33.34 -5.03
N THR A 254 2.87 33.53 -4.25
CA THR A 254 2.11 34.79 -4.14
C THR A 254 1.86 35.13 -2.68
N ASP A 255 1.34 36.31 -2.41
CA ASP A 255 0.95 36.72 -1.04
C ASP A 255 -0.47 36.25 -0.65
N ALA A 256 -1.10 35.40 -1.48
CA ALA A 256 -2.44 34.85 -1.20
C ALA A 256 -2.39 33.85 -0.05
N THR A 257 -3.47 33.72 0.67
CA THR A 257 -3.59 32.69 1.73
C THR A 257 -3.59 31.29 1.14
N PRO A 258 -2.96 30.30 1.81
CA PRO A 258 -3.02 28.91 1.37
C PRO A 258 -4.44 28.40 1.14
N GLY A 259 -4.68 27.72 0.02
CA GLY A 259 -6.00 27.30 -0.45
C GLY A 259 -6.64 28.22 -1.48
N THR A 260 -6.10 29.45 -1.65
CA THR A 260 -6.65 30.40 -2.63
C THR A 260 -6.24 30.00 -4.04
N ILE A 261 -7.19 29.98 -4.97
CA ILE A 261 -6.96 29.81 -6.39
C ILE A 261 -6.45 31.14 -6.94
N VAL A 262 -5.18 31.17 -7.36
CA VAL A 262 -4.51 32.40 -7.79
C VAL A 262 -4.45 32.57 -9.31
N LYS A 263 -4.63 31.48 -10.05
CA LYS A 263 -4.58 31.48 -11.52
C LYS A 263 -5.50 30.43 -12.10
N VAL A 264 -6.26 30.79 -13.13
CA VAL A 264 -7.09 29.85 -13.90
C VAL A 264 -6.62 29.89 -15.35
N GLU A 265 -6.27 28.72 -15.89
CA GLU A 265 -5.74 28.55 -17.24
C GLU A 265 -6.62 27.57 -18.02
N LYS A 266 -6.38 27.46 -19.31
CA LYS A 266 -7.19 26.57 -20.18
C LYS A 266 -7.15 25.09 -19.77
N ASP A 267 -6.02 24.64 -19.22
CA ASP A 267 -5.71 23.24 -18.87
C ASP A 267 -5.74 22.94 -17.36
N GLY A 268 -5.97 23.96 -16.51
CA GLY A 268 -6.01 23.79 -15.08
C GLY A 268 -6.10 25.07 -14.28
N PHE A 269 -5.97 24.97 -12.99
CA PHE A 269 -5.91 26.11 -12.09
C PHE A 269 -4.84 25.92 -11.04
N SER A 270 -4.22 27.02 -10.62
CA SER A 270 -3.14 27.01 -9.63
C SER A 270 -3.63 27.52 -8.29
N VAL A 271 -3.26 26.82 -7.24
CA VAL A 271 -3.65 27.07 -5.86
C VAL A 271 -2.43 27.48 -5.06
N GLN A 272 -2.51 28.56 -4.27
CA GLN A 272 -1.48 28.91 -3.31
C GLN A 272 -1.42 27.87 -2.22
N THR A 273 -0.22 27.45 -1.87
CA THR A 273 0.05 26.51 -0.75
C THR A 273 0.86 27.24 0.32
N GLY A 274 1.23 26.56 1.37
CA GLY A 274 2.12 27.12 2.39
C GLY A 274 3.51 27.50 1.87
N ASP A 275 3.94 26.84 0.77
CA ASP A 275 5.17 27.15 0.06
C ASP A 275 5.05 26.64 -1.38
N GLY A 276 5.08 27.56 -2.34
CA GLY A 276 4.90 27.30 -3.77
C GLY A 276 3.44 27.25 -4.22
N LEU A 277 3.24 27.12 -5.53
CA LEU A 277 1.94 26.91 -6.15
C LEU A 277 1.76 25.46 -6.56
N LEU A 278 0.52 24.97 -6.45
CA LEU A 278 0.13 23.65 -6.95
C LEU A 278 -0.87 23.81 -8.09
N LYS A 279 -0.50 23.42 -9.33
CA LYS A 279 -1.40 23.40 -10.49
C LYS A 279 -2.16 22.08 -10.51
N VAL A 280 -3.48 22.14 -10.39
CA VAL A 280 -4.40 20.99 -10.49
C VAL A 280 -4.61 20.64 -11.95
N LEU A 281 -4.36 19.39 -12.32
CA LEU A 281 -4.43 18.88 -13.70
C LEU A 281 -5.58 17.88 -13.90
N VAL A 282 -5.80 16.98 -12.93
CA VAL A 282 -6.86 15.97 -13.00
C VAL A 282 -7.64 15.95 -11.67
N LEU A 283 -8.94 16.04 -11.76
CA LEU A 283 -9.82 16.10 -10.61
C LEU A 283 -11.08 15.23 -10.76
N GLN A 284 -11.85 15.13 -9.70
CA GLN A 284 -13.14 14.45 -9.70
C GLN A 284 -14.08 15.08 -8.67
N ILE A 285 -15.30 15.38 -9.10
CA ILE A 285 -16.40 15.82 -8.21
C ILE A 285 -17.42 14.69 -7.99
N PRO A 286 -18.25 14.75 -6.96
CA PRO A 286 -19.27 13.73 -6.67
C PRO A 286 -20.16 13.45 -7.86
N GLY A 287 -20.39 12.16 -8.14
CA GLY A 287 -21.24 11.69 -9.24
C GLY A 287 -20.64 11.77 -10.64
N LYS A 288 -19.41 12.25 -10.78
CA LYS A 288 -18.70 12.32 -12.06
C LYS A 288 -17.49 11.37 -12.08
N LYS A 289 -16.99 11.06 -13.28
CA LYS A 289 -15.70 10.36 -13.49
C LYS A 289 -14.54 11.33 -13.28
N ARG A 290 -13.33 10.79 -13.11
CA ARG A 290 -12.09 11.58 -13.22
C ARG A 290 -12.07 12.32 -14.56
N MET A 291 -11.62 13.57 -14.53
CA MET A 291 -11.55 14.40 -15.73
C MET A 291 -10.38 15.38 -15.62
N GLU A 292 -9.85 15.76 -16.77
CA GLU A 292 -8.92 16.87 -16.89
C GLU A 292 -9.51 18.14 -16.33
N ALA A 293 -8.70 18.95 -15.62
CA ALA A 293 -9.13 20.20 -15.05
C ALA A 293 -9.64 21.18 -16.14
N GLY A 294 -9.01 21.17 -17.32
CA GLY A 294 -9.50 21.95 -18.48
C GLY A 294 -10.88 21.54 -18.95
N ALA A 295 -11.24 20.24 -18.89
CA ALA A 295 -12.58 19.78 -19.20
C ALA A 295 -13.58 20.22 -18.14
N PHE A 296 -13.20 20.17 -16.87
CA PHE A 296 -14.00 20.67 -15.75
C PHE A 296 -14.30 22.17 -15.90
N LEU A 297 -13.30 22.99 -16.22
CA LEU A 297 -13.42 24.43 -16.36
C LEU A 297 -14.34 24.89 -17.52
N ARG A 298 -14.62 24.02 -18.49
CA ARG A 298 -15.62 24.31 -19.55
C ARG A 298 -17.06 24.19 -19.05
N GLY A 299 -17.31 23.45 -17.98
CA GLY A 299 -18.64 23.22 -17.45
C GLY A 299 -18.90 23.80 -16.07
N TYR A 300 -17.86 24.23 -15.38
CA TYR A 300 -17.95 24.76 -14.02
C TYR A 300 -17.12 26.03 -13.90
N GLN A 301 -17.70 27.05 -13.31
CA GLN A 301 -17.01 28.30 -13.05
C GLN A 301 -16.11 28.17 -11.82
N ILE A 302 -14.83 28.34 -12.02
CA ILE A 302 -13.83 28.61 -10.98
C ILE A 302 -13.19 29.96 -11.30
N GLU A 303 -13.15 30.84 -10.31
CA GLU A 303 -12.60 32.17 -10.45
C GLU A 303 -11.37 32.31 -9.54
N THR A 304 -10.46 33.16 -9.95
CA THR A 304 -9.35 33.61 -9.11
C THR A 304 -9.89 34.24 -7.83
N GLY A 305 -9.31 33.91 -6.69
CA GLY A 305 -9.78 34.34 -5.37
C GLY A 305 -10.74 33.36 -4.70
N CYS A 306 -11.25 32.32 -5.40
CA CYS A 306 -11.97 31.24 -4.74
C CYS A 306 -11.03 30.46 -3.80
N GLU A 307 -11.57 30.02 -2.65
CA GLU A 307 -10.81 29.25 -1.66
C GLU A 307 -11.23 27.80 -1.66
N LEU A 308 -10.23 26.93 -1.67
CA LEU A 308 -10.32 25.51 -1.35
C LEU A 308 -10.01 25.33 0.13
N SER A 309 -10.74 24.50 0.82
CA SER A 309 -10.53 24.30 2.26
C SER A 309 -10.47 22.83 2.65
N SER A 310 -9.86 22.55 3.80
CA SER A 310 -9.97 21.24 4.43
C SER A 310 -11.40 21.03 4.92
N GLN A 311 -11.93 19.82 4.75
CA GLN A 311 -13.25 19.47 5.31
C GLN A 311 -13.23 19.33 6.83
N MET A 312 -12.07 19.03 7.43
CA MET A 312 -11.95 18.93 8.90
C MET A 312 -12.15 20.28 9.60
N ILE A 313 -11.78 21.39 8.96
CA ILE A 313 -11.92 22.73 9.54
C ILE A 313 -13.40 23.18 9.63
N LYS A 314 -14.28 22.63 8.78
CA LYS A 314 -15.73 22.99 8.77
C LYS A 314 -16.56 22.27 9.84
N ASN A 315 -16.01 21.28 10.52
CA ASN A 315 -16.68 20.48 11.55
C ASN A 315 -16.21 20.82 12.99
N CYS A 316 -15.43 21.89 13.16
CA CYS A 316 -15.11 22.56 14.42
C CYS A 316 -15.90 23.88 14.54
#